data_5b4f36fe42ec20dfe30fa5e1434a98fc
#
_entry.id   5b4f36fe42ec20dfe30fa5e1434a98fc
#
_cell.length_a   1.000
_cell.length_b   1.000
_cell.length_c   1.000
_cell.angle_alpha   90.00
_cell.angle_beta   90.00
_cell.angle_gamma   90.00
#
_symmetry.space_group_name_H-M   'P 1'
#
loop_
_entity.id
_entity.type
_entity.pdbx_description
1 polymer ?
#
loop_
_entity_poly.entity_id
_entity_poly.type
_entity_poly.pdbx_seq_one_letter_code
_entity_poly.pdbx_strand_id
1 'polypeptide(L)'
;LRSRGLGDVYKRQIQLRFNDVDKFGHVNNTVYFSFYDLGKTEYFGSVCPGVDWEKIGIVVVHIEANFVKQIFASDHIAVQTAVSKIGTKSFHLVQQVIDTKTNEVKCVCKSIMVTFDLERHESMPLTKEWIEAICKYEGRDLQKA
;
A
#
# COMPACT_ATOMS: atom_id res chain seq x y z
N LEU A 1 -11.15 0.17 1.61
CA LEU A 1 -10.88 0.70 2.95
C LEU A 1 -12.16 0.89 3.75
N ARG A 2 -13.26 1.22 3.08
CA ARG A 2 -14.50 1.62 3.76
C ARG A 2 -15.21 0.49 4.50
N SER A 3 -15.11 -0.74 4.02
CA SER A 3 -15.83 -1.87 4.62
C SER A 3 -15.38 -2.19 6.04
N ARG A 4 -14.26 -1.67 6.47
CA ARG A 4 -13.67 -1.98 7.76
C ARG A 4 -13.61 -0.79 8.71
N GLY A 5 -13.88 0.42 8.22
CA GLY A 5 -13.68 1.62 9.00
C GLY A 5 -12.20 1.94 9.19
N LEU A 6 -11.91 3.16 9.63
CA LEU A 6 -10.53 3.64 9.72
C LEU A 6 -9.68 2.88 10.74
N GLY A 7 -10.28 2.46 11.86
CA GLY A 7 -9.53 1.75 12.92
C GLY A 7 -9.10 0.35 12.54
N ASP A 8 -9.77 -0.26 11.56
CA ASP A 8 -9.52 -1.65 11.17
C ASP A 8 -8.59 -1.79 9.96
N VAL A 9 -8.28 -0.68 9.29
CA VAL A 9 -7.42 -0.68 8.11
C VAL A 9 -5.96 -0.70 8.55
N TYR A 10 -5.12 -1.51 7.87
CA TYR A 10 -3.70 -1.55 8.17
C TYR A 10 -3.09 -0.16 8.01
N LYS A 11 -2.36 0.29 9.03
CA LYS A 11 -1.86 1.66 9.09
C LYS A 11 -0.41 1.68 9.52
N ARG A 12 0.40 2.43 8.77
CA ARG A 12 1.81 2.69 9.06
C ARG A 12 2.01 4.18 9.28
N GLN A 13 2.50 4.58 10.45
CA GLN A 13 2.89 5.96 10.68
C GLN A 13 4.17 6.29 9.93
N ILE A 14 4.24 7.51 9.40
CA ILE A 14 5.36 7.98 8.59
C ILE A 14 6.07 9.11 9.32
N GLN A 15 7.38 8.99 9.44
CA GLN A 15 8.21 10.07 9.92
C GLN A 15 8.65 10.93 8.75
N LEU A 16 8.23 12.19 8.74
CA LEU A 16 8.66 13.14 7.72
C LEU A 16 10.10 13.56 7.95
N ARG A 17 10.86 13.65 6.86
CA ARG A 17 12.26 14.03 6.89
C ARG A 17 12.42 15.42 6.27
N PHE A 18 13.51 16.09 6.61
CA PHE A 18 13.82 17.42 6.07
C PHE A 18 13.77 17.44 4.53
N ASN A 19 14.36 16.43 3.89
CA ASN A 19 14.43 16.37 2.43
C ASN A 19 13.11 15.99 1.75
N ASP A 20 12.08 15.60 2.51
CA ASP A 20 10.76 15.30 1.95
C ASP A 20 10.01 16.57 1.55
N VAL A 21 10.38 17.70 2.11
CA VAL A 21 9.72 18.99 1.90
C VAL A 21 10.48 19.79 0.84
N ASP A 22 9.77 20.32 -0.13
CA ASP A 22 10.35 21.14 -1.18
C ASP A 22 10.40 22.62 -0.78
N LYS A 23 10.89 23.46 -1.71
CA LYS A 23 11.03 24.90 -1.45
C LYS A 23 9.70 25.62 -1.22
N PHE A 24 8.58 25.02 -1.58
CA PHE A 24 7.25 25.59 -1.37
C PHE A 24 6.67 25.27 0.01
N GLY A 25 7.37 24.48 0.81
CA GLY A 25 6.95 24.17 2.19
C GLY A 25 6.07 22.94 2.32
N HIS A 26 5.84 22.20 1.25
CA HIS A 26 5.07 20.97 1.32
C HIS A 26 5.85 19.76 0.84
N VAL A 27 5.36 18.59 1.23
CA VAL A 27 5.98 17.32 0.80
C VAL A 27 5.89 17.20 -0.71
N ASN A 28 7.01 16.91 -1.35
CA ASN A 28 7.09 16.74 -2.78
C ASN A 28 6.24 15.54 -3.23
N ASN A 29 5.50 15.69 -4.32
CA ASN A 29 4.62 14.64 -4.83
C ASN A 29 5.34 13.30 -5.04
N THR A 30 6.58 13.32 -5.47
CA THR A 30 7.35 12.10 -5.71
C THR A 30 7.65 11.32 -4.43
N VAL A 31 7.71 12.01 -3.30
CA VAL A 31 8.00 11.39 -2.00
C VAL A 31 6.83 10.52 -1.52
N TYR A 32 5.61 10.82 -1.95
CA TYR A 32 4.43 10.02 -1.58
C TYR A 32 4.59 8.56 -1.98
N PHE A 33 5.26 8.28 -3.08
CA PHE A 33 5.45 6.89 -3.53
C PHE A 33 6.34 6.11 -2.58
N SER A 34 7.31 6.79 -1.91
CA SER A 34 8.10 6.16 -0.85
C SER A 34 7.23 5.81 0.36
N PHE A 35 6.27 6.66 0.69
CA PHE A 35 5.32 6.39 1.77
C PHE A 35 4.48 5.16 1.45
N TYR A 36 4.00 5.07 0.22
CA TYR A 36 3.21 3.91 -0.22
C TYR A 36 4.03 2.62 -0.19
N ASP A 37 5.31 2.68 -0.56
CA ASP A 37 6.19 1.53 -0.49
C ASP A 37 6.38 1.04 0.95
N LEU A 38 6.53 1.96 1.91
CA LEU A 38 6.63 1.59 3.32
C LEU A 38 5.36 0.90 3.80
N GLY A 39 4.20 1.45 3.47
CA GLY A 39 2.93 0.86 3.85
C GLY A 39 2.74 -0.52 3.24
N LYS A 40 3.10 -0.67 1.98
CA LYS A 40 3.01 -1.93 1.24
C LYS A 40 3.92 -3.00 1.85
N THR A 41 5.18 -2.64 2.11
CA THR A 41 6.17 -3.57 2.67
C THR A 41 5.71 -4.09 4.02
N GLU A 42 5.22 -3.23 4.89
CA GLU A 42 4.72 -3.65 6.19
C GLU A 42 3.44 -4.46 6.10
N TYR A 43 2.56 -4.10 5.17
CA TYR A 43 1.33 -4.87 4.96
C TYR A 43 1.65 -6.32 4.65
N PHE A 44 2.48 -6.56 3.64
CA PHE A 44 2.80 -7.92 3.23
C PHE A 44 3.68 -8.64 4.24
N GLY A 45 4.56 -7.93 4.93
CA GLY A 45 5.36 -8.51 6.01
C GLY A 45 4.52 -9.00 7.17
N SER A 46 3.40 -8.34 7.45
CA SER A 46 2.50 -8.71 8.55
C SER A 46 1.42 -9.69 8.14
N VAL A 47 0.85 -9.53 6.96
CA VAL A 47 -0.27 -10.36 6.47
C VAL A 47 0.22 -11.67 5.89
N CYS A 48 1.38 -11.67 5.24
CA CYS A 48 1.97 -12.84 4.60
C CYS A 48 3.37 -13.13 5.15
N PRO A 49 3.49 -13.51 6.44
CA PRO A 49 4.79 -13.56 7.11
C PRO A 49 5.72 -14.68 6.67
N GLY A 50 5.27 -15.65 5.90
CA GLY A 50 6.11 -16.76 5.46
C GLY A 50 6.76 -16.61 4.10
N VAL A 51 6.65 -15.44 3.50
CA VAL A 51 7.13 -15.22 2.13
C VAL A 51 8.65 -15.11 2.07
N ASP A 52 9.24 -15.82 1.12
CA ASP A 52 10.67 -15.71 0.82
C ASP A 52 10.88 -14.62 -0.23
N TRP A 53 11.20 -13.43 0.25
CA TRP A 53 11.39 -12.25 -0.61
C TRP A 53 12.65 -12.32 -1.47
N GLU A 54 13.51 -13.32 -1.27
CA GLU A 54 14.64 -13.55 -2.17
C GLU A 54 14.20 -14.26 -3.46
N LYS A 55 13.09 -14.98 -3.41
CA LYS A 55 12.58 -15.75 -4.54
C LYS A 55 11.37 -15.12 -5.20
N ILE A 56 10.57 -14.39 -4.45
CA ILE A 56 9.30 -13.81 -4.91
C ILE A 56 9.38 -12.30 -4.75
N GLY A 57 9.03 -11.60 -5.82
CA GLY A 57 8.92 -10.15 -5.79
C GLY A 57 7.52 -9.69 -6.10
N ILE A 58 7.26 -8.43 -5.85
CA ILE A 58 6.01 -7.75 -6.19
C ILE A 58 6.39 -6.54 -7.03
N VAL A 59 5.83 -6.49 -8.24
CA VAL A 59 6.15 -5.44 -9.21
C VAL A 59 4.91 -4.60 -9.48
N VAL A 60 5.07 -3.28 -9.41
CA VAL A 60 4.00 -2.33 -9.76
C VAL A 60 3.91 -2.27 -11.29
N VAL A 61 2.73 -2.54 -11.83
CA VAL A 61 2.48 -2.42 -13.27
C VAL A 61 1.58 -1.24 -13.62
N HIS A 62 0.86 -0.72 -12.64
CA HIS A 62 0.03 0.48 -12.81
C HIS A 62 -0.11 1.17 -11.47
N ILE A 63 -0.05 2.49 -11.48
CA ILE A 63 -0.28 3.29 -10.28
C ILE A 63 -0.95 4.61 -10.68
N GLU A 64 -1.93 5.01 -9.88
CA GLU A 64 -2.56 6.31 -10.02
C GLU A 64 -2.77 6.92 -8.64
N ALA A 65 -2.59 8.22 -8.54
CA ALA A 65 -2.69 8.94 -7.28
C ALA A 65 -3.43 10.25 -7.48
N ASN A 66 -4.27 10.59 -6.50
CA ASN A 66 -4.93 11.90 -6.42
C ASN A 66 -4.41 12.61 -5.19
N PHE A 67 -3.76 13.74 -5.40
CA PHE A 67 -3.20 14.58 -4.35
C PHE A 67 -4.29 15.53 -3.88
N VAL A 68 -5.03 15.11 -2.87
CA VAL A 68 -6.24 15.81 -2.42
C VAL A 68 -5.90 17.07 -1.65
N LYS A 69 -4.93 16.97 -0.74
CA LYS A 69 -4.46 18.09 0.07
C LYS A 69 -2.96 18.00 0.27
N GLN A 70 -2.32 19.14 0.49
CA GLN A 70 -0.88 19.19 0.70
C GLN A 70 -0.51 18.66 2.08
N ILE A 71 0.67 18.07 2.17
CA ILE A 71 1.26 17.65 3.44
C ILE A 71 2.35 18.64 3.79
N PHE A 72 2.30 19.18 5.01
CA PHE A 72 3.31 20.11 5.53
C PHE A 72 4.25 19.38 6.47
N ALA A 73 5.44 19.96 6.68
CA ALA A 73 6.47 19.35 7.53
C ALA A 73 5.98 19.10 8.97
N SER A 74 5.04 19.91 9.46
CA SER A 74 4.49 19.78 10.80
C SER A 74 3.36 18.75 10.92
N ASP A 75 2.90 18.19 9.82
CA ASP A 75 1.80 17.23 9.84
C ASP A 75 2.25 15.88 10.39
N HIS A 76 1.33 15.19 11.04
CA HIS A 76 1.53 13.81 11.50
C HIS A 76 0.74 12.90 10.58
N ILE A 77 1.43 12.13 9.77
CA ILE A 77 0.79 11.34 8.72
C ILE A 77 0.98 9.84 8.90
N ALA A 78 0.07 9.09 8.31
CA ALA A 78 0.15 7.64 8.22
C ALA A 78 -0.37 7.19 6.86
N VAL A 79 0.11 6.04 6.41
CA VAL A 79 -0.39 5.38 5.21
C VAL A 79 -1.30 4.23 5.63
N GLN A 80 -2.50 4.23 5.09
CA GLN A 80 -3.43 3.10 5.23
C GLN A 80 -3.36 2.27 3.96
N THR A 81 -3.33 0.94 4.11
CA THR A 81 -3.15 0.02 2.99
C THR A 81 -4.19 -1.10 3.07
N ALA A 82 -4.79 -1.42 1.95
CA ALA A 82 -5.71 -2.55 1.82
C ALA A 82 -5.60 -3.16 0.43
N VAL A 83 -5.81 -4.47 0.33
CA VAL A 83 -5.98 -5.15 -0.94
C VAL A 83 -7.47 -5.13 -1.27
N SER A 84 -7.82 -4.65 -2.45
CA SER A 84 -9.22 -4.51 -2.86
C SER A 84 -9.71 -5.60 -3.80
N LYS A 85 -8.79 -6.26 -4.51
CA LYS A 85 -9.12 -7.31 -5.47
C LYS A 85 -7.93 -8.22 -5.72
N ILE A 86 -8.17 -9.50 -5.93
CA ILE A 86 -7.14 -10.48 -6.27
C ILE A 86 -7.53 -11.16 -7.60
N GLY A 87 -6.60 -11.12 -8.57
CA GLY A 87 -6.70 -11.88 -9.81
C GLY A 87 -5.83 -13.14 -9.76
N THR A 88 -5.47 -13.67 -10.90
CA THR A 88 -4.62 -14.86 -10.98
C THR A 88 -3.16 -14.54 -10.66
N LYS A 89 -2.58 -13.57 -11.35
CA LYS A 89 -1.19 -13.13 -11.17
C LYS A 89 -1.09 -11.72 -10.63
N SER A 90 -2.20 -11.06 -10.44
CA SER A 90 -2.25 -9.65 -10.04
C SER A 90 -3.15 -9.44 -8.85
N PHE A 91 -2.94 -8.33 -8.18
CA PHE A 91 -3.84 -7.87 -7.13
C PHE A 91 -3.86 -6.35 -7.13
N HIS A 92 -4.96 -5.80 -6.63
CA HIS A 92 -5.18 -4.35 -6.59
C HIS A 92 -5.02 -3.86 -5.16
N LEU A 93 -4.23 -2.81 -5.00
CA LEU A 93 -4.05 -2.13 -3.73
C LEU A 93 -4.75 -0.80 -3.74
N VAL A 94 -5.32 -0.46 -2.60
CA VAL A 94 -5.80 0.90 -2.33
C VAL A 94 -5.05 1.40 -1.12
N GLN A 95 -4.43 2.56 -1.27
CA GLN A 95 -3.70 3.20 -0.19
C GLN A 95 -4.12 4.66 -0.08
N GLN A 96 -4.03 5.20 1.12
CA GLN A 96 -4.24 6.64 1.30
C GLN A 96 -3.34 7.15 2.40
N VAL A 97 -2.93 8.40 2.25
CA VAL A 97 -2.18 9.12 3.28
C VAL A 97 -3.17 9.98 4.05
N ILE A 98 -3.17 9.85 5.35
CA ILE A 98 -4.06 10.60 6.23
C ILE A 98 -3.27 11.40 7.26
N ASP A 99 -3.86 12.48 7.73
CA ASP A 99 -3.40 13.17 8.93
C ASP A 99 -3.95 12.42 10.13
N THR A 100 -3.06 11.96 11.02
CA THR A 100 -3.47 11.11 12.15
C THR A 100 -4.23 11.87 13.23
N LYS A 101 -4.12 13.19 13.26
CA LYS A 101 -4.81 14.01 14.26
C LYS A 101 -6.24 14.33 13.85
N THR A 102 -6.46 14.54 12.55
CA THR A 102 -7.76 14.98 12.03
C THR A 102 -8.48 13.91 11.22
N ASN A 103 -7.77 12.84 10.83
CA ASN A 103 -8.21 11.82 9.88
C ASN A 103 -8.49 12.38 8.49
N GLU A 104 -7.99 13.55 8.19
CA GLU A 104 -8.12 14.16 6.88
C GLU A 104 -7.29 13.40 5.86
N VAL A 105 -7.90 13.09 4.71
CA VAL A 105 -7.22 12.39 3.61
C VAL A 105 -6.39 13.39 2.81
N LYS A 106 -5.11 13.11 2.68
CA LYS A 106 -4.16 13.95 1.93
C LYS A 106 -3.97 13.45 0.50
N CYS A 107 -3.98 12.14 0.31
CA CYS A 107 -3.73 11.53 -0.99
C CYS A 107 -4.40 10.16 -1.04
N VAL A 108 -4.93 9.80 -2.20
CA VAL A 108 -5.49 8.46 -2.45
C VAL A 108 -4.73 7.84 -3.61
N CYS A 109 -4.31 6.60 -3.45
CA CYS A 109 -3.53 5.87 -4.45
C CYS A 109 -4.19 4.52 -4.73
N LYS A 110 -4.27 4.17 -6.01
CA LYS A 110 -4.68 2.85 -6.45
C LYS A 110 -3.54 2.28 -7.29
N SER A 111 -3.18 1.03 -7.05
CA SER A 111 -2.12 0.39 -7.81
C SER A 111 -2.49 -1.04 -8.15
N ILE A 112 -1.89 -1.52 -9.23
CA ILE A 112 -2.00 -2.91 -9.66
C ILE A 112 -0.60 -3.50 -9.57
N MET A 113 -0.51 -4.62 -8.86
CA MET A 113 0.74 -5.30 -8.60
C MET A 113 0.69 -6.68 -9.22
N VAL A 114 1.85 -7.17 -9.61
CA VAL A 114 2.01 -8.52 -10.16
C VAL A 114 3.04 -9.26 -9.31
N THR A 115 2.74 -10.51 -8.96
CA THR A 115 3.72 -11.38 -8.32
C THR A 115 4.71 -11.88 -9.36
N PHE A 116 5.97 -11.94 -8.98
CA PHE A 116 7.06 -12.17 -9.90
C PHE A 116 8.04 -13.20 -9.30
N ASP A 117 8.39 -14.18 -10.14
CA ASP A 117 9.40 -15.17 -9.77
C ASP A 117 10.77 -14.60 -10.09
N LEU A 118 11.54 -14.30 -9.06
CA LEU A 118 12.85 -13.66 -9.21
C LEU A 118 13.91 -14.61 -9.78
N GLU A 119 13.73 -15.91 -9.63
CA GLU A 119 14.65 -16.89 -10.19
C GLU A 119 14.43 -17.07 -11.70
N ARG A 120 13.18 -17.13 -12.13
CA ARG A 120 12.82 -17.32 -13.53
C ARG A 120 12.63 -16.04 -14.32
N HIS A 121 12.61 -14.90 -13.63
CA HIS A 121 12.40 -13.58 -14.24
C HIS A 121 11.09 -13.49 -15.01
N GLU A 122 10.01 -14.01 -14.44
CA GLU A 122 8.68 -13.98 -15.06
C GLU A 122 7.59 -13.83 -14.00
N SER A 123 6.42 -13.39 -14.42
CA SER A 123 5.27 -13.30 -13.52
C SER A 123 4.83 -14.71 -13.11
N MET A 124 4.23 -14.80 -11.93
CA MET A 124 3.75 -16.07 -11.39
C MET A 124 2.38 -15.87 -10.75
N PRO A 125 1.55 -16.93 -10.69
CA PRO A 125 0.30 -16.84 -9.96
C PRO A 125 0.53 -16.58 -8.47
N LEU A 126 -0.39 -15.89 -7.84
CA LEU A 126 -0.39 -15.78 -6.38
C LEU A 126 -0.56 -17.17 -5.78
N THR A 127 0.18 -17.47 -4.72
CA THR A 127 0.04 -18.75 -4.05
C THR A 127 -1.28 -18.80 -3.29
N LYS A 128 -1.77 -20.02 -3.09
CA LYS A 128 -3.01 -20.22 -2.33
C LYS A 128 -2.87 -19.67 -0.90
N GLU A 129 -1.70 -19.81 -0.30
CA GLU A 129 -1.43 -19.30 1.06
C GLU A 129 -1.54 -17.79 1.12
N TRP A 130 -1.03 -17.09 0.10
CA TRP A 130 -1.16 -15.63 0.03
C TRP A 130 -2.61 -15.21 -0.10
N ILE A 131 -3.34 -15.85 -1.02
CA ILE A 131 -4.75 -15.52 -1.26
C ILE A 131 -5.56 -15.71 0.02
N GLU A 132 -5.37 -16.84 0.71
CA GLU A 132 -6.08 -17.13 1.96
C GLU A 132 -5.72 -16.12 3.06
N ALA A 133 -4.43 -15.80 3.21
CA ALA A 133 -3.98 -14.87 4.23
C ALA A 133 -4.55 -13.47 4.01
N ILE A 134 -4.52 -12.99 2.78
CA ILE A 134 -5.01 -11.65 2.45
C ILE A 134 -6.53 -11.59 2.61
N CYS A 135 -7.26 -12.58 2.10
CA CYS A 135 -8.72 -12.62 2.23
C CYS A 135 -9.14 -12.70 3.69
N LYS A 136 -8.43 -13.48 4.49
CA LYS A 136 -8.71 -13.56 5.93
C LYS A 136 -8.48 -12.22 6.63
N TYR A 137 -7.36 -11.57 6.32
CA TYR A 137 -7.05 -10.28 6.91
C TYR A 137 -8.09 -9.21 6.52
N GLU A 138 -8.44 -9.16 5.24
CA GLU A 138 -9.41 -8.18 4.75
C GLU A 138 -10.86 -8.53 5.11
N GLY A 139 -11.12 -9.77 5.50
CA GLY A 139 -12.44 -10.20 5.96
C GLY A 139 -13.44 -10.45 4.84
N ARG A 140 -13.00 -10.72 3.64
CA ARG A 140 -13.88 -11.00 2.50
C ARG A 140 -13.15 -11.76 1.39
N ASP A 141 -13.92 -12.34 0.48
CA ASP A 141 -13.39 -13.03 -0.69
C ASP A 141 -13.08 -12.02 -1.79
N LEU A 142 -11.81 -11.70 -1.96
CA LEU A 142 -11.35 -10.68 -2.90
C LEU A 142 -11.29 -11.17 -4.35
N GLN A 143 -11.36 -12.49 -4.56
CA GLN A 143 -11.37 -13.04 -5.92
C GLN A 143 -12.72 -12.87 -6.60
N LYS A 144 -13.78 -12.69 -5.84
CA LYS A 144 -15.13 -12.47 -6.35
C LYS A 144 -15.48 -10.99 -6.54
N ALA A 145 -14.61 -10.11 -6.14
CA ALA A 145 -14.87 -8.67 -6.16
C ALA A 145 -14.95 -8.13 -7.60
#